data_e39f0df67b711fe9ef2c1577d939000e
#
_entry.id   e39f0df67b711fe9ef2c1577d939000e
#
_cell.length_a   1.000
_cell.length_b   1.000
_cell.length_c   1.000
_cell.angle_alpha   90.00
_cell.angle_beta   90.00
_cell.angle_gamma   90.00
#
_symmetry.space_group_name_H-M   'P 1'
#
loop_
_entity.id
_entity.type
_entity.pdbx_description
1 polymer ?
#
loop_
_entity_poly.entity_id
_entity_poly.type
_entity_poly.pdbx_seq_one_letter_code
_entity_poly.pdbx_strand_id
1 'polypeptide(L)'
;MARKKIALVGAGNIGGTLAHLIGLKELGDVVLFDVFGGVAAGKALDIMQSGPVDGFDSAMSGGSDYAAIAGADVVIVTAGFPRMPGMSRDDLLTKNAGVMAQVAEGIKTYCPDAFVICITNPLDVMVWALQQKSGLPAHKVVGMAGVLDSARFRLFLAQEFNVSVEDVTAFVLGGHGDTMVPLTRYSTVAGIPVPDLVKMGWTTQEKIDAIVHRTANGGGEIVKLLERGSAFYAPAASAVQMAEAYLKDKKRVLPCAVMLNGEYGLKDFYVGVPVVIGAGGVERIVEVQFTAAEKAAFDASCAAVKKLVEDFKALGV
;
A
#
# COMPACT_ATOMS: atom_id res chain seq x y z
N MET A 1 -29.16 4.09 -3.80
CA MET A 1 -28.29 3.28 -2.91
C MET A 1 -27.57 4.26 -1.99
N ALA A 2 -27.36 3.90 -0.73
CA ALA A 2 -26.52 4.73 0.16
C ALA A 2 -25.10 4.80 -0.40
N ARG A 3 -24.39 5.94 -0.15
CA ARG A 3 -22.98 6.06 -0.50
C ARG A 3 -22.16 5.01 0.26
N LYS A 4 -21.05 4.57 -0.31
CA LYS A 4 -20.10 3.69 0.36
C LYS A 4 -19.46 4.42 1.54
N LYS A 5 -19.13 3.70 2.59
CA LYS A 5 -18.44 4.24 3.76
C LYS A 5 -16.99 3.78 3.81
N ILE A 6 -16.07 4.73 3.91
CA ILE A 6 -14.63 4.48 3.93
C ILE A 6 -14.07 5.01 5.25
N ALA A 7 -13.47 4.13 6.04
CA ALA A 7 -12.82 4.49 7.30
C ALA A 7 -11.32 4.64 7.09
N LEU A 8 -10.74 5.72 7.58
CA LEU A 8 -9.31 6.00 7.59
C LEU A 8 -8.81 5.98 9.02
N VAL A 9 -8.05 4.94 9.37
CA VAL A 9 -7.49 4.78 10.72
C VAL A 9 -6.08 5.37 10.73
N GLY A 10 -5.97 6.56 11.29
CA GLY A 10 -4.82 7.46 11.26
C GLY A 10 -5.11 8.71 10.43
N ALA A 11 -5.16 9.88 11.08
CA ALA A 11 -5.41 11.17 10.46
C ALA A 11 -4.12 12.00 10.24
N GLY A 12 -2.99 11.33 10.04
CA GLY A 12 -1.71 11.99 9.69
C GLY A 12 -1.73 12.59 8.28
N ASN A 13 -0.55 12.78 7.68
CA ASN A 13 -0.44 13.33 6.32
C ASN A 13 -1.07 12.40 5.28
N ILE A 14 -0.81 11.09 5.38
CA ILE A 14 -1.41 10.11 4.46
C ILE A 14 -2.93 10.10 4.64
N GLY A 15 -3.43 10.04 5.88
CA GLY A 15 -4.87 9.99 6.16
C GLY A 15 -5.63 11.20 5.60
N GLY A 16 -5.12 12.42 5.79
CA GLY A 16 -5.70 13.63 5.19
C GLY A 16 -5.68 13.61 3.66
N THR A 17 -4.55 13.19 3.07
CA THR A 17 -4.45 13.07 1.60
C THR A 17 -5.41 12.00 1.05
N LEU A 18 -5.56 10.86 1.73
CA LEU A 18 -6.55 9.84 1.37
C LEU A 18 -7.96 10.41 1.36
N ALA A 19 -8.35 11.11 2.43
CA ALA A 19 -9.69 11.69 2.54
C ALA A 19 -9.98 12.66 1.39
N HIS A 20 -9.04 13.55 1.08
CA HIS A 20 -9.17 14.49 -0.03
C HIS A 20 -9.30 13.77 -1.39
N LEU A 21 -8.42 12.81 -1.69
CA LEU A 21 -8.49 12.04 -2.94
C LEU A 21 -9.78 11.21 -3.07
N ILE A 22 -10.30 10.67 -1.96
CA ILE A 22 -11.57 9.95 -1.93
C ILE A 22 -12.73 10.90 -2.25
N GLY A 23 -12.71 12.12 -1.68
CA GLY A 23 -13.67 13.16 -1.99
C GLY A 23 -13.65 13.52 -3.47
N LEU A 24 -12.50 13.93 -4.01
CA LEU A 24 -12.32 14.29 -5.43
C LEU A 24 -12.77 13.18 -6.41
N LYS A 25 -12.66 11.92 -6.02
CA LYS A 25 -13.09 10.77 -6.83
C LYS A 25 -14.54 10.33 -6.53
N GLU A 26 -15.19 10.97 -5.56
CA GLU A 26 -16.53 10.64 -5.08
C GLU A 26 -16.73 9.12 -4.81
N LEU A 27 -15.72 8.51 -4.17
CA LEU A 27 -15.74 7.05 -3.90
C LEU A 27 -16.73 6.68 -2.78
N GLY A 28 -17.03 7.61 -1.89
CA GLY A 28 -17.93 7.39 -0.75
C GLY A 28 -17.79 8.46 0.31
N ASP A 29 -18.49 8.27 1.42
CA ASP A 29 -18.39 9.09 2.62
C ASP A 29 -17.20 8.62 3.47
N VAL A 30 -16.51 9.53 4.16
CA VAL A 30 -15.25 9.27 4.86
C VAL A 30 -15.39 9.49 6.36
N VAL A 31 -14.87 8.55 7.14
CA VAL A 31 -14.67 8.70 8.58
C VAL A 31 -13.17 8.66 8.88
N LEU A 32 -12.61 9.75 9.37
CA LEU A 32 -11.23 9.81 9.87
C LEU A 32 -11.21 9.45 11.35
N PHE A 33 -10.52 8.40 11.71
CA PHE A 33 -10.26 8.03 13.11
C PHE A 33 -8.80 8.34 13.45
N ASP A 34 -8.57 8.99 14.59
CA ASP A 34 -7.24 9.17 15.18
C ASP A 34 -7.35 9.25 16.69
N VAL A 35 -6.32 8.82 17.41
CA VAL A 35 -6.25 8.99 18.86
C VAL A 35 -6.28 10.48 19.26
N PHE A 36 -5.84 11.35 18.36
CA PHE A 36 -5.99 12.81 18.44
C PHE A 36 -7.26 13.24 17.71
N GLY A 37 -8.43 12.97 18.27
CA GLY A 37 -9.72 13.20 17.63
C GLY A 37 -9.92 14.61 17.06
N GLY A 38 -9.35 15.63 17.70
CA GLY A 38 -9.38 17.02 17.20
C GLY A 38 -8.66 17.18 15.86
N VAL A 39 -7.55 16.46 15.65
CA VAL A 39 -6.83 16.48 14.35
C VAL A 39 -7.68 15.82 13.25
N ALA A 40 -8.31 14.70 13.56
CA ALA A 40 -9.20 14.01 12.62
C ALA A 40 -10.42 14.88 12.26
N ALA A 41 -11.07 15.49 13.26
CA ALA A 41 -12.22 16.38 13.06
C ALA A 41 -11.85 17.63 12.26
N GLY A 42 -10.73 18.27 12.58
CA GLY A 42 -10.25 19.47 11.89
C GLY A 42 -9.96 19.21 10.42
N LYS A 43 -9.26 18.11 10.10
CA LYS A 43 -8.99 17.71 8.70
C LYS A 43 -10.27 17.36 7.94
N ALA A 44 -11.19 16.61 8.57
CA ALA A 44 -12.46 16.31 7.95
C ALA A 44 -13.24 17.57 7.58
N LEU A 45 -13.31 18.55 8.49
CA LEU A 45 -13.99 19.82 8.25
C LEU A 45 -13.32 20.64 7.15
N ASP A 46 -11.99 20.75 7.16
CA ASP A 46 -11.22 21.51 6.17
C ASP A 46 -11.40 20.90 4.75
N ILE A 47 -11.33 19.60 4.63
CA ILE A 47 -11.55 18.92 3.34
C ILE A 47 -13.00 19.08 2.86
N MET A 48 -14.00 18.99 3.75
CA MET A 48 -15.40 19.27 3.36
C MET A 48 -15.58 20.70 2.88
N GLN A 49 -14.83 21.66 3.41
CA GLN A 49 -14.87 23.06 2.96
C GLN A 49 -14.24 23.24 1.57
N SER A 50 -13.39 22.35 1.10
CA SER A 50 -12.92 22.36 -0.30
C SER A 50 -13.97 21.82 -1.26
N GLY A 51 -14.92 20.99 -0.79
CA GLY A 51 -15.95 20.37 -1.62
C GLY A 51 -16.73 21.34 -2.51
N PRO A 52 -17.22 22.49 -2.04
CA PRO A 52 -17.88 23.50 -2.87
C PRO A 52 -17.00 24.08 -3.98
N VAL A 53 -15.68 24.06 -3.82
CA VAL A 53 -14.71 24.57 -4.81
C VAL A 53 -14.32 23.45 -5.79
N ASP A 54 -14.07 22.25 -5.29
CA ASP A 54 -13.59 21.10 -6.07
C ASP A 54 -14.74 20.30 -6.73
N GLY A 55 -15.99 20.52 -6.31
CA GLY A 55 -17.18 19.91 -6.91
C GLY A 55 -17.45 18.49 -6.43
N PHE A 56 -17.29 18.19 -5.15
CA PHE A 56 -17.68 16.88 -4.57
C PHE A 56 -18.58 17.03 -3.35
N ASP A 57 -19.45 16.02 -3.13
CA ASP A 57 -20.47 16.00 -2.07
C ASP A 57 -20.23 14.91 -1.02
N SER A 58 -19.04 14.29 -0.97
CA SER A 58 -18.71 13.28 0.04
C SER A 58 -18.80 13.86 1.44
N ALA A 59 -19.63 13.26 2.30
CA ALA A 59 -19.65 13.62 3.72
C ALA A 59 -18.38 13.11 4.42
N MET A 60 -17.82 13.94 5.29
CA MET A 60 -16.65 13.57 6.06
C MET A 60 -16.84 13.87 7.54
N SER A 61 -16.38 12.98 8.39
CA SER A 61 -16.35 13.17 9.85
C SER A 61 -15.02 12.72 10.41
N GLY A 62 -14.67 13.21 11.60
CA GLY A 62 -13.44 12.82 12.27
C GLY A 62 -13.58 12.78 13.77
N GLY A 63 -12.85 11.89 14.44
CA GLY A 63 -12.89 11.73 15.89
C GLY A 63 -11.97 10.63 16.38
N SER A 64 -12.10 10.29 17.68
CA SER A 64 -11.31 9.26 18.37
C SER A 64 -12.14 8.08 18.89
N ASP A 65 -13.40 7.98 18.47
CA ASP A 65 -14.27 6.87 18.81
C ASP A 65 -14.32 5.85 17.68
N TYR A 66 -13.90 4.62 17.92
CA TYR A 66 -13.98 3.53 16.95
C TYR A 66 -15.42 3.20 16.52
N ALA A 67 -16.43 3.46 17.34
CA ALA A 67 -17.82 3.24 16.94
C ALA A 67 -18.20 4.04 15.68
N ALA A 68 -17.54 5.17 15.43
CA ALA A 68 -17.77 5.98 14.24
C ALA A 68 -17.44 5.25 12.92
N ILE A 69 -16.50 4.29 12.92
CA ILE A 69 -16.16 3.54 11.71
C ILE A 69 -17.12 2.37 11.44
N ALA A 70 -18.07 2.09 12.32
CA ALA A 70 -18.95 0.91 12.21
C ALA A 70 -19.62 0.80 10.83
N GLY A 71 -19.58 -0.42 10.27
CA GLY A 71 -20.16 -0.73 8.97
C GLY A 71 -19.43 -0.13 7.76
N ALA A 72 -18.17 0.28 7.91
CA ALA A 72 -17.37 0.73 6.76
C ALA A 72 -17.17 -0.40 5.73
N ASP A 73 -17.33 -0.07 4.44
CA ASP A 73 -17.06 -1.00 3.32
C ASP A 73 -15.54 -1.21 3.13
N VAL A 74 -14.76 -0.16 3.36
CA VAL A 74 -13.29 -0.18 3.26
C VAL A 74 -12.68 0.48 4.49
N VAL A 75 -11.64 -0.13 5.03
CA VAL A 75 -10.80 0.48 6.08
C VAL A 75 -9.38 0.63 5.56
N ILE A 76 -8.82 1.84 5.60
CA ILE A 76 -7.42 2.09 5.25
C ILE A 76 -6.65 2.45 6.51
N VAL A 77 -5.63 1.65 6.84
CA VAL A 77 -4.85 1.79 8.07
C VAL A 77 -3.53 2.47 7.78
N THR A 78 -3.37 3.67 8.34
CA THR A 78 -2.12 4.45 8.30
C THR A 78 -1.58 4.72 9.71
N ALA A 79 -2.30 4.28 10.73
CA ALA A 79 -1.92 4.44 12.13
C ALA A 79 -0.60 3.72 12.43
N GLY A 80 0.31 4.41 13.10
CA GLY A 80 1.62 3.87 13.46
C GLY A 80 2.63 4.99 13.66
N PHE A 81 3.75 4.63 14.25
CA PHE A 81 4.87 5.54 14.47
C PHE A 81 5.82 5.49 13.27
N PRO A 82 6.27 6.63 12.75
CA PRO A 82 7.38 6.67 11.81
C PRO A 82 8.69 6.33 12.55
N ARG A 83 9.68 5.83 11.81
CA ARG A 83 11.00 5.63 12.39
C ARG A 83 11.63 6.98 12.75
N MET A 84 11.95 7.16 14.01
CA MET A 84 12.59 8.38 14.52
C MET A 84 14.13 8.21 14.58
N PRO A 85 14.90 9.30 14.49
CA PRO A 85 16.34 9.23 14.74
C PRO A 85 16.66 8.58 16.09
N GLY A 86 17.59 7.62 16.10
CA GLY A 86 17.97 6.88 17.31
C GLY A 86 17.05 5.70 17.68
N MET A 87 15.94 5.51 16.97
CA MET A 87 15.06 4.36 17.19
C MET A 87 15.60 3.13 16.48
N SER A 88 15.75 2.03 17.22
CA SER A 88 16.09 0.73 16.66
C SER A 88 14.96 0.17 15.79
N ARG A 89 15.24 -0.88 15.02
CA ARG A 89 14.21 -1.60 14.25
C ARG A 89 13.22 -2.29 15.20
N ASP A 90 13.70 -2.90 16.26
CA ASP A 90 12.89 -3.64 17.22
C ASP A 90 11.98 -2.71 18.04
N ASP A 91 12.46 -1.51 18.40
CA ASP A 91 11.62 -0.48 19.03
C ASP A 91 10.44 -0.09 18.14
N LEU A 92 10.70 0.10 16.84
CA LEU A 92 9.65 0.44 15.88
C LEU A 92 8.65 -0.70 15.71
N LEU A 93 9.15 -1.94 15.60
CA LEU A 93 8.32 -3.15 15.51
C LEU A 93 7.41 -3.28 16.73
N THR A 94 7.97 -3.18 17.94
CA THR A 94 7.22 -3.30 19.19
C THR A 94 6.14 -2.22 19.32
N LYS A 95 6.48 -0.96 19.02
CA LYS A 95 5.52 0.14 19.07
C LYS A 95 4.38 -0.06 18.08
N ASN A 96 4.70 -0.37 16.83
CA ASN A 96 3.69 -0.55 15.80
C ASN A 96 2.88 -1.84 15.98
N ALA A 97 3.44 -2.87 16.61
CA ALA A 97 2.70 -4.05 17.02
C ALA A 97 1.55 -3.72 17.99
N GLY A 98 1.83 -2.89 19.01
CA GLY A 98 0.80 -2.41 19.95
C GLY A 98 -0.29 -1.60 19.23
N VAL A 99 0.08 -0.75 18.28
CA VAL A 99 -0.88 -0.01 17.46
C VAL A 99 -1.73 -0.98 16.63
N MET A 100 -1.10 -1.93 15.93
CA MET A 100 -1.84 -2.91 15.11
C MET A 100 -2.80 -3.77 15.93
N ALA A 101 -2.46 -4.10 17.17
CA ALA A 101 -3.37 -4.84 18.06
C ALA A 101 -4.64 -4.05 18.36
N GLN A 102 -4.50 -2.75 18.68
CA GLN A 102 -5.66 -1.88 18.96
C GLN A 102 -6.51 -1.65 17.69
N VAL A 103 -5.85 -1.41 16.55
CA VAL A 103 -6.52 -1.24 15.26
C VAL A 103 -7.28 -2.50 14.86
N ALA A 104 -6.66 -3.67 15.01
CA ALA A 104 -7.26 -4.96 14.70
C ALA A 104 -8.53 -5.22 15.52
N GLU A 105 -8.51 -4.92 16.82
CA GLU A 105 -9.67 -5.06 17.69
C GLU A 105 -10.81 -4.10 17.29
N GLY A 106 -10.47 -2.84 16.96
CA GLY A 106 -11.44 -1.87 16.47
C GLY A 106 -12.09 -2.32 15.15
N ILE A 107 -11.31 -2.80 14.19
CA ILE A 107 -11.83 -3.29 12.91
C ILE A 107 -12.70 -4.54 13.10
N LYS A 108 -12.21 -5.51 13.89
CA LYS A 108 -12.94 -6.74 14.20
C LYS A 108 -14.31 -6.45 14.82
N THR A 109 -14.37 -5.48 15.72
CA THR A 109 -15.60 -5.13 16.44
C THR A 109 -16.59 -4.37 15.57
N TYR A 110 -16.11 -3.39 14.80
CA TYR A 110 -16.98 -2.44 14.12
C TYR A 110 -17.09 -2.64 12.60
N CYS A 111 -16.12 -3.32 11.97
CA CYS A 111 -16.05 -3.49 10.50
C CYS A 111 -15.63 -4.91 10.09
N PRO A 112 -16.29 -5.99 10.60
CA PRO A 112 -15.84 -7.37 10.37
C PRO A 112 -15.89 -7.80 8.88
N ASP A 113 -16.67 -7.12 8.06
CA ASP A 113 -16.85 -7.43 6.64
C ASP A 113 -16.04 -6.51 5.71
N ALA A 114 -15.34 -5.52 6.25
CA ALA A 114 -14.62 -4.53 5.47
C ALA A 114 -13.46 -5.13 4.65
N PHE A 115 -13.18 -4.50 3.51
CA PHE A 115 -11.91 -4.67 2.83
C PHE A 115 -10.86 -3.76 3.49
N VAL A 116 -9.77 -4.35 3.98
CA VAL A 116 -8.78 -3.65 4.79
C VAL A 116 -7.48 -3.47 4.02
N ILE A 117 -7.01 -2.23 3.89
CA ILE A 117 -5.75 -1.87 3.25
C ILE A 117 -4.79 -1.32 4.32
N CYS A 118 -3.71 -2.04 4.59
CA CYS A 118 -2.66 -1.60 5.51
C CYS A 118 -1.56 -0.82 4.77
N ILE A 119 -1.14 0.33 5.34
CA ILE A 119 -0.03 1.16 4.83
C ILE A 119 1.10 1.25 5.86
N THR A 120 0.81 0.91 7.12
CA THR A 120 1.76 1.05 8.24
C THR A 120 3.02 0.22 8.03
N ASN A 121 4.18 0.86 8.26
CA ASN A 121 5.49 0.21 8.14
C ASN A 121 6.02 -0.35 9.47
N PRO A 122 6.84 -1.42 9.43
CA PRO A 122 7.27 -2.22 8.26
C PRO A 122 6.09 -3.03 7.69
N LEU A 123 5.75 -2.76 6.41
CA LEU A 123 4.45 -3.13 5.85
C LEU A 123 4.13 -4.62 5.95
N ASP A 124 5.04 -5.49 5.46
CA ASP A 124 4.76 -6.92 5.32
C ASP A 124 4.46 -7.59 6.67
N VAL A 125 5.13 -7.13 7.73
CA VAL A 125 4.88 -7.58 9.11
C VAL A 125 3.62 -6.94 9.70
N MET A 126 3.40 -5.65 9.46
CA MET A 126 2.24 -4.95 10.05
C MET A 126 0.92 -5.46 9.45
N VAL A 127 0.86 -5.72 8.14
CA VAL A 127 -0.33 -6.32 7.53
C VAL A 127 -0.55 -7.75 8.01
N TRP A 128 0.54 -8.53 8.18
CA TRP A 128 0.46 -9.85 8.78
C TRP A 128 -0.09 -9.81 10.21
N ALA A 129 0.46 -8.94 11.07
CA ALA A 129 0.01 -8.77 12.45
C ALA A 129 -1.46 -8.32 12.54
N LEU A 130 -1.85 -7.37 11.69
CA LEU A 130 -3.22 -6.87 11.59
C LEU A 130 -4.20 -8.00 11.23
N GLN A 131 -3.87 -8.81 10.23
CA GLN A 131 -4.71 -9.92 9.81
C GLN A 131 -4.81 -11.00 10.91
N GLN A 132 -3.68 -11.38 11.53
CA GLN A 132 -3.66 -12.41 12.58
C GLN A 132 -4.48 -11.96 13.82
N LYS A 133 -4.34 -10.71 14.23
CA LYS A 133 -5.02 -10.18 15.42
C LYS A 133 -6.51 -9.87 15.16
N SER A 134 -6.87 -9.43 13.97
CA SER A 134 -8.27 -9.19 13.61
C SER A 134 -9.05 -10.46 13.32
N GLY A 135 -8.38 -11.51 12.85
CA GLY A 135 -9.02 -12.74 12.42
C GLY A 135 -9.87 -12.60 11.15
N LEU A 136 -9.77 -11.48 10.43
CA LEU A 136 -10.47 -11.30 9.17
C LEU A 136 -9.95 -12.28 8.11
N PRO A 137 -10.80 -12.67 7.15
CA PRO A 137 -10.36 -13.53 6.03
C PRO A 137 -9.18 -12.90 5.28
N ALA A 138 -8.15 -13.69 4.95
CA ALA A 138 -6.92 -13.19 4.32
C ALA A 138 -7.18 -12.44 3.00
N HIS A 139 -8.19 -12.85 2.21
CA HIS A 139 -8.56 -12.17 0.96
C HIS A 139 -9.19 -10.77 1.17
N LYS A 140 -9.53 -10.42 2.40
CA LYS A 140 -10.07 -9.11 2.79
C LYS A 140 -9.00 -8.18 3.36
N VAL A 141 -7.80 -8.65 3.65
CA VAL A 141 -6.72 -7.84 4.25
C VAL A 141 -5.52 -7.82 3.31
N VAL A 142 -5.13 -6.63 2.89
CA VAL A 142 -4.02 -6.43 1.93
C VAL A 142 -3.07 -5.34 2.40
N GLY A 143 -1.81 -5.43 1.99
CA GLY A 143 -0.82 -4.38 2.18
C GLY A 143 -0.60 -3.55 0.92
N MET A 144 -0.58 -2.23 1.07
CA MET A 144 -0.21 -1.30 0.00
C MET A 144 1.31 -1.26 -0.10
N ALA A 145 1.87 -1.94 -1.10
CA ALA A 145 3.29 -2.15 -1.33
C ALA A 145 3.66 -1.91 -2.79
N GLY A 146 3.60 -2.96 -3.58
CA GLY A 146 4.02 -2.95 -4.98
C GLY A 146 3.27 -1.95 -5.87
N VAL A 147 2.03 -1.55 -5.53
CA VAL A 147 1.32 -0.48 -6.25
C VAL A 147 2.12 0.82 -6.20
N LEU A 148 2.62 1.21 -5.02
CA LEU A 148 3.46 2.39 -4.84
C LEU A 148 4.84 2.20 -5.51
N ASP A 149 5.47 1.04 -5.31
CA ASP A 149 6.80 0.77 -5.82
C ASP A 149 6.79 0.72 -7.35
N SER A 150 5.74 0.13 -7.94
CA SER A 150 5.51 0.14 -9.39
C SER A 150 5.21 1.55 -9.92
N ALA A 151 4.52 2.40 -9.16
CA ALA A 151 4.29 3.79 -9.56
C ALA A 151 5.60 4.58 -9.65
N ARG A 152 6.54 4.37 -8.72
CA ARG A 152 7.89 4.95 -8.78
C ARG A 152 8.64 4.45 -10.01
N PHE A 153 8.62 3.14 -10.23
CA PHE A 153 9.28 2.52 -11.37
C PHE A 153 8.72 3.03 -12.71
N ARG A 154 7.39 3.12 -12.82
CA ARG A 154 6.70 3.71 -13.99
C ARG A 154 7.14 5.16 -14.24
N LEU A 155 7.21 5.99 -13.21
CA LEU A 155 7.66 7.37 -13.34
C LEU A 155 9.09 7.46 -13.88
N PHE A 156 10.01 6.68 -13.31
CA PHE A 156 11.42 6.73 -13.74
C PHE A 156 11.62 6.18 -15.15
N LEU A 157 10.88 5.13 -15.53
CA LEU A 157 10.86 4.63 -16.91
C LEU A 157 10.28 5.68 -17.87
N ALA A 158 9.17 6.31 -17.52
CA ALA A 158 8.57 7.36 -18.36
C ALA A 158 9.53 8.54 -18.60
N GLN A 159 10.29 8.94 -17.57
CA GLN A 159 11.32 9.98 -17.66
C GLN A 159 12.48 9.55 -18.58
N GLU A 160 12.97 8.31 -18.45
CA GLU A 160 14.06 7.80 -19.29
C GLU A 160 13.66 7.73 -20.77
N PHE A 161 12.44 7.24 -21.03
CA PHE A 161 11.94 7.09 -22.41
C PHE A 161 11.32 8.37 -22.99
N ASN A 162 11.17 9.42 -22.15
CA ASN A 162 10.51 10.69 -22.50
C ASN A 162 9.10 10.47 -23.07
N VAL A 163 8.29 9.67 -22.36
CA VAL A 163 6.90 9.35 -22.71
C VAL A 163 5.95 9.65 -21.56
N SER A 164 4.64 9.63 -21.83
CA SER A 164 3.61 9.74 -20.78
C SER A 164 3.69 8.56 -19.81
N VAL A 165 3.47 8.82 -18.53
CA VAL A 165 3.29 7.77 -17.49
C VAL A 165 2.08 6.88 -17.77
N GLU A 166 1.12 7.33 -18.58
CA GLU A 166 -0.06 6.55 -18.96
C GLU A 166 0.30 5.38 -19.87
N ASP A 167 1.36 5.52 -20.68
CA ASP A 167 1.84 4.48 -21.58
C ASP A 167 2.77 3.45 -20.91
N VAL A 168 3.17 3.69 -19.64
CA VAL A 168 4.08 2.80 -18.92
C VAL A 168 3.31 1.87 -17.98
N THR A 169 3.53 0.57 -18.13
CA THR A 169 3.11 -0.47 -17.19
C THR A 169 4.33 -1.07 -16.52
N ALA A 170 4.28 -1.31 -15.22
CA ALA A 170 5.39 -1.91 -14.49
C ALA A 170 4.93 -2.76 -13.34
N PHE A 171 5.74 -3.76 -12.97
CA PHE A 171 5.54 -4.61 -11.81
C PHE A 171 6.77 -4.59 -10.91
N VAL A 172 6.52 -4.34 -9.63
CA VAL A 172 7.49 -4.53 -8.55
C VAL A 172 6.89 -5.49 -7.54
N LEU A 173 7.59 -6.59 -7.27
CA LEU A 173 7.17 -7.68 -6.40
C LEU A 173 8.10 -7.81 -5.19
N GLY A 174 7.83 -8.79 -4.33
CA GLY A 174 8.63 -9.05 -3.13
C GLY A 174 8.20 -8.23 -1.93
N GLY A 175 9.03 -8.20 -0.88
CA GLY A 175 8.82 -7.38 0.32
C GLY A 175 8.94 -5.90 0.03
N HIS A 176 8.19 -5.08 0.76
CA HIS A 176 8.20 -3.63 0.62
C HIS A 176 9.43 -3.02 1.32
N GLY A 177 10.50 -2.79 0.59
CA GLY A 177 11.77 -2.26 1.09
C GLY A 177 12.92 -2.48 0.11
N ASP A 178 14.15 -2.48 0.63
CA ASP A 178 15.37 -2.55 -0.18
C ASP A 178 15.51 -3.86 -0.99
N THR A 179 14.76 -4.90 -0.61
CA THR A 179 14.75 -6.21 -1.28
C THR A 179 13.64 -6.37 -2.31
N MET A 180 12.89 -5.30 -2.64
CA MET A 180 11.86 -5.36 -3.68
C MET A 180 12.45 -5.77 -5.04
N VAL A 181 11.63 -6.38 -5.87
CA VAL A 181 12.04 -6.97 -7.15
C VAL A 181 11.30 -6.30 -8.32
N PRO A 182 11.85 -5.24 -8.92
CA PRO A 182 11.32 -4.67 -10.15
C PRO A 182 11.50 -5.65 -11.31
N LEU A 183 10.39 -6.05 -11.94
CA LEU A 183 10.39 -6.99 -13.06
C LEU A 183 10.44 -6.24 -14.39
N THR A 184 11.63 -5.95 -14.89
CA THR A 184 11.84 -5.22 -16.16
C THR A 184 11.22 -5.94 -17.34
N ARG A 185 11.26 -7.28 -17.36
CA ARG A 185 10.72 -8.13 -18.44
C ARG A 185 9.19 -8.05 -18.54
N TYR A 186 8.49 -7.80 -17.42
CA TYR A 186 7.04 -7.58 -17.38
C TYR A 186 6.66 -6.08 -17.33
N SER A 187 7.65 -5.19 -17.50
CA SER A 187 7.42 -3.75 -17.58
C SER A 187 7.50 -3.30 -19.03
N THR A 188 6.54 -2.47 -19.46
CA THR A 188 6.36 -2.13 -20.88
C THR A 188 6.11 -0.63 -21.06
N VAL A 189 6.44 -0.14 -22.26
CA VAL A 189 5.96 1.14 -22.79
C VAL A 189 5.05 0.84 -23.97
N ALA A 190 3.79 1.23 -23.88
CA ALA A 190 2.76 0.94 -24.90
C ALA A 190 2.73 -0.54 -25.33
N GLY A 191 2.96 -1.46 -24.40
CA GLY A 191 3.00 -2.91 -24.64
C GLY A 191 4.37 -3.44 -25.12
N ILE A 192 5.36 -2.59 -25.39
CA ILE A 192 6.71 -3.01 -25.78
C ILE A 192 7.52 -3.28 -24.50
N PRO A 193 8.02 -4.51 -24.28
CA PRO A 193 8.81 -4.84 -23.08
C PRO A 193 10.09 -4.00 -22.97
N VAL A 194 10.45 -3.59 -21.75
CA VAL A 194 11.66 -2.81 -21.48
C VAL A 194 12.94 -3.45 -22.07
N PRO A 195 13.15 -4.79 -21.98
CA PRO A 195 14.32 -5.40 -22.61
C PRO A 195 14.37 -5.27 -24.15
N ASP A 196 13.22 -5.18 -24.80
CA ASP A 196 13.17 -4.98 -26.26
C ASP A 196 13.45 -3.51 -26.61
N LEU A 197 13.00 -2.56 -25.79
CA LEU A 197 13.38 -1.14 -25.96
C LEU A 197 14.89 -0.92 -25.81
N VAL A 198 15.56 -1.67 -24.92
CA VAL A 198 17.04 -1.69 -24.83
C VAL A 198 17.66 -2.22 -26.13
N LYS A 199 17.18 -3.35 -26.67
CA LYS A 199 17.66 -3.90 -27.95
C LYS A 199 17.42 -2.96 -29.12
N MET A 200 16.34 -2.18 -29.11
CA MET A 200 16.00 -1.17 -30.11
C MET A 200 16.84 0.11 -29.97
N GLY A 201 17.66 0.23 -28.93
CA GLY A 201 18.52 1.40 -28.72
C GLY A 201 17.81 2.64 -28.14
N TRP A 202 16.61 2.50 -27.60
CA TRP A 202 15.90 3.61 -26.93
C TRP A 202 16.54 4.00 -25.60
N THR A 203 17.18 3.04 -24.93
CA THR A 203 17.95 3.22 -23.71
C THR A 203 19.04 2.16 -23.63
N THR A 204 19.85 2.16 -22.55
CA THR A 204 20.87 1.15 -22.30
C THR A 204 20.55 0.31 -21.07
N GLN A 205 21.14 -0.88 -20.95
CA GLN A 205 20.93 -1.74 -19.78
C GLN A 205 21.41 -1.05 -18.48
N GLU A 206 22.53 -0.31 -18.53
CA GLU A 206 23.07 0.41 -17.37
C GLU A 206 22.09 1.45 -16.83
N LYS A 207 21.38 2.14 -17.70
CA LYS A 207 20.34 3.11 -17.28
C LYS A 207 19.13 2.41 -16.64
N ILE A 208 18.71 1.28 -17.19
CA ILE A 208 17.62 0.47 -16.62
C ILE A 208 18.04 -0.06 -15.25
N ASP A 209 19.26 -0.56 -15.07
CA ASP A 209 19.78 -1.04 -13.79
C ASP A 209 19.84 0.10 -12.75
N ALA A 210 20.25 1.30 -13.16
CA ALA A 210 20.22 2.49 -12.30
C ALA A 210 18.78 2.87 -11.89
N ILE A 211 17.79 2.76 -12.79
CA ILE A 211 16.38 2.99 -12.49
C ILE A 211 15.84 1.94 -11.51
N VAL A 212 16.16 0.66 -11.69
CA VAL A 212 15.81 -0.42 -10.76
C VAL A 212 16.34 -0.11 -9.36
N HIS A 213 17.63 0.24 -9.26
CA HIS A 213 18.24 0.61 -7.98
C HIS A 213 17.58 1.85 -7.35
N ARG A 214 17.30 2.91 -8.13
CA ARG A 214 16.61 4.12 -7.67
C ARG A 214 15.20 3.80 -7.18
N THR A 215 14.49 2.90 -7.85
CA THR A 215 13.14 2.47 -7.44
C THR A 215 13.14 1.86 -6.05
N ALA A 216 14.08 0.95 -5.76
CA ALA A 216 14.22 0.32 -4.44
C ALA A 216 14.54 1.36 -3.34
N ASN A 217 15.27 2.42 -3.67
CA ASN A 217 15.65 3.48 -2.74
C ASN A 217 14.72 4.73 -2.76
N GLY A 218 13.66 4.72 -3.57
CA GLY A 218 12.84 5.89 -3.81
C GLY A 218 12.14 6.46 -2.57
N GLY A 219 11.84 5.63 -1.58
CA GLY A 219 11.34 6.09 -0.28
C GLY A 219 12.39 6.89 0.50
N GLY A 220 13.62 6.40 0.54
CA GLY A 220 14.75 7.06 1.19
C GLY A 220 15.15 8.38 0.51
N GLU A 221 15.08 8.44 -0.82
CA GLU A 221 15.30 9.67 -1.59
C GLU A 221 14.35 10.79 -1.14
N ILE A 222 13.05 10.47 -1.00
CA ILE A 222 12.03 11.46 -0.56
C ILE A 222 12.27 11.89 0.89
N VAL A 223 12.57 10.94 1.80
CA VAL A 223 12.88 11.24 3.20
C VAL A 223 14.06 12.21 3.31
N LYS A 224 15.12 11.99 2.52
CA LYS A 224 16.30 12.87 2.48
C LYS A 224 15.95 14.28 1.99
N LEU A 225 15.09 14.39 0.97
CA LEU A 225 14.68 15.69 0.42
C LEU A 225 13.73 16.47 1.34
N LEU A 226 12.83 15.76 2.04
CA LEU A 226 11.88 16.39 2.96
C LEU A 226 12.50 16.77 4.31
N GLU A 227 13.68 16.22 4.66
CA GLU A 227 14.38 16.38 5.94
C GLU A 227 13.55 15.92 7.16
N ARG A 228 12.22 16.08 7.10
CA ARG A 228 11.26 15.64 8.12
C ARG A 228 10.06 14.94 7.46
N GLY A 229 9.68 13.77 7.99
CA GLY A 229 8.56 13.00 7.47
C GLY A 229 8.94 12.03 6.35
N SER A 230 7.96 11.57 5.62
CA SER A 230 8.09 10.59 4.53
C SER A 230 7.10 10.91 3.41
N ALA A 231 7.18 10.21 2.29
CA ALA A 231 6.20 10.31 1.22
C ALA A 231 4.77 10.08 1.74
N PHE A 232 3.80 10.88 1.28
CA PHE A 232 2.40 10.70 1.65
C PHE A 232 1.42 10.87 0.47
N TYR A 233 1.76 11.62 -0.57
CA TYR A 233 0.91 11.76 -1.76
C TYR A 233 0.81 10.46 -2.55
N ALA A 234 1.93 9.89 -2.97
CA ALA A 234 1.95 8.66 -3.76
C ALA A 234 1.44 7.43 -2.98
N PRO A 235 1.77 7.23 -1.69
CA PRO A 235 1.14 6.19 -0.87
C PRO A 235 -0.38 6.32 -0.79
N ALA A 236 -0.91 7.54 -0.58
CA ALA A 236 -2.34 7.77 -0.56
C ALA A 236 -3.00 7.46 -1.91
N ALA A 237 -2.44 7.95 -3.02
CA ALA A 237 -2.95 7.67 -4.36
C ALA A 237 -2.97 6.16 -4.66
N SER A 238 -1.92 5.44 -4.24
CA SER A 238 -1.82 3.97 -4.40
C SER A 238 -2.91 3.23 -3.64
N ALA A 239 -3.16 3.59 -2.39
CA ALA A 239 -4.20 2.95 -1.59
C ALA A 239 -5.62 3.30 -2.10
N VAL A 240 -5.82 4.54 -2.57
CA VAL A 240 -7.09 4.93 -3.22
C VAL A 240 -7.33 4.11 -4.50
N GLN A 241 -6.30 3.83 -5.29
CA GLN A 241 -6.43 2.95 -6.46
C GLN A 241 -6.90 1.53 -6.07
N MET A 242 -6.37 0.98 -4.96
CA MET A 242 -6.80 -0.33 -4.44
C MET A 242 -8.24 -0.28 -3.93
N ALA A 243 -8.60 0.75 -3.16
CA ALA A 243 -9.96 0.94 -2.66
C ALA A 243 -10.98 1.12 -3.80
N GLU A 244 -10.64 1.90 -4.83
CA GLU A 244 -11.48 2.08 -6.01
C GLU A 244 -11.67 0.78 -6.79
N ALA A 245 -10.63 -0.06 -6.88
CA ALA A 245 -10.72 -1.36 -7.53
C ALA A 245 -11.73 -2.29 -6.82
N TYR A 246 -11.72 -2.29 -5.50
CA TYR A 246 -12.68 -3.02 -4.67
C TYR A 246 -14.10 -2.43 -4.78
N LEU A 247 -14.26 -1.14 -4.50
CA LEU A 247 -15.57 -0.48 -4.41
C LEU A 247 -16.36 -0.48 -5.72
N LYS A 248 -15.65 -0.40 -6.85
CA LYS A 248 -16.23 -0.37 -8.21
C LYS A 248 -16.11 -1.71 -8.95
N ASP A 249 -15.71 -2.77 -8.26
CA ASP A 249 -15.53 -4.11 -8.85
C ASP A 249 -14.69 -4.13 -10.14
N LYS A 250 -13.58 -3.36 -10.17
CA LYS A 250 -12.82 -3.11 -11.41
C LYS A 250 -11.99 -4.30 -11.90
N LYS A 251 -11.81 -5.34 -11.08
CA LYS A 251 -10.95 -6.49 -11.39
C LYS A 251 -9.53 -6.08 -11.82
N ARG A 252 -8.98 -5.07 -11.14
CA ARG A 252 -7.62 -4.58 -11.45
C ARG A 252 -6.58 -5.60 -11.02
N VAL A 253 -5.61 -5.82 -11.88
CA VAL A 253 -4.38 -6.55 -11.52
C VAL A 253 -3.40 -5.57 -10.91
N LEU A 254 -3.15 -5.69 -9.61
CA LEU A 254 -2.31 -4.79 -8.83
C LEU A 254 -1.29 -5.58 -8.01
N PRO A 255 -0.02 -5.16 -7.93
CA PRO A 255 0.94 -5.79 -7.02
C PRO A 255 0.71 -5.31 -5.59
N CYS A 256 0.25 -6.22 -4.73
CA CYS A 256 -0.08 -5.95 -3.34
C CYS A 256 0.55 -6.99 -2.42
N ALA A 257 0.84 -6.63 -1.18
CA ALA A 257 1.21 -7.61 -0.17
C ALA A 257 -0.03 -8.39 0.26
N VAL A 258 -0.02 -9.70 0.06
CA VAL A 258 -1.11 -10.63 0.39
C VAL A 258 -0.57 -11.87 1.07
N MET A 259 -1.43 -12.53 1.85
CA MET A 259 -1.14 -13.83 2.44
C MET A 259 -1.05 -14.89 1.35
N LEU A 260 0.09 -15.55 1.24
CA LEU A 260 0.25 -16.70 0.35
C LEU A 260 -0.18 -17.99 1.07
N ASN A 261 -0.81 -18.89 0.31
CA ASN A 261 -1.28 -20.20 0.80
C ASN A 261 -0.97 -21.32 -0.20
N GLY A 262 0.23 -21.33 -0.74
CA GLY A 262 0.74 -22.30 -1.71
C GLY A 262 1.26 -21.67 -2.99
N GLU A 263 0.82 -20.48 -3.33
CA GLU A 263 1.29 -19.75 -4.50
C GLU A 263 2.80 -19.50 -4.40
N TYR A 264 3.48 -19.58 -5.54
CA TYR A 264 4.96 -19.51 -5.62
C TYR A 264 5.69 -20.57 -4.76
N GLY A 265 4.98 -21.61 -4.28
CA GLY A 265 5.49 -22.60 -3.33
C GLY A 265 5.67 -22.07 -1.90
N LEU A 266 5.01 -20.96 -1.56
CA LEU A 266 5.15 -20.24 -0.29
C LEU A 266 3.81 -20.18 0.46
N LYS A 267 3.86 -20.06 1.80
CA LYS A 267 2.66 -19.95 2.63
C LYS A 267 2.92 -19.26 3.96
N ASP A 268 1.82 -18.83 4.59
CA ASP A 268 1.75 -18.32 5.98
C ASP A 268 2.46 -16.98 6.23
N PHE A 269 2.71 -16.19 5.19
CA PHE A 269 3.22 -14.81 5.33
C PHE A 269 2.76 -13.92 4.16
N TYR A 270 2.82 -12.62 4.39
CA TYR A 270 2.49 -11.59 3.39
C TYR A 270 3.70 -11.24 2.55
N VAL A 271 3.50 -11.11 1.25
CA VAL A 271 4.53 -10.61 0.32
C VAL A 271 3.86 -9.99 -0.91
N GLY A 272 4.52 -9.04 -1.53
CA GLY A 272 4.05 -8.35 -2.73
C GLY A 272 4.06 -9.25 -3.96
N VAL A 273 2.87 -9.54 -4.50
CA VAL A 273 2.63 -10.32 -5.74
C VAL A 273 1.47 -9.70 -6.52
N PRO A 274 1.34 -9.96 -7.83
CA PRO A 274 0.21 -9.47 -8.61
C PRO A 274 -1.08 -10.16 -8.17
N VAL A 275 -2.11 -9.37 -7.87
CA VAL A 275 -3.42 -9.87 -7.46
C VAL A 275 -4.54 -9.19 -8.22
N VAL A 276 -5.65 -9.90 -8.42
CA VAL A 276 -6.89 -9.31 -8.93
C VAL A 276 -7.70 -8.81 -7.75
N ILE A 277 -7.96 -7.49 -7.72
CA ILE A 277 -8.84 -6.87 -6.73
C ILE A 277 -10.19 -6.54 -7.39
N GLY A 278 -11.25 -7.08 -6.84
CA GLY A 278 -12.64 -6.81 -7.17
C GLY A 278 -13.52 -6.76 -5.94
N ALA A 279 -14.84 -6.79 -6.08
CA ALA A 279 -15.81 -6.71 -4.98
C ALA A 279 -15.66 -7.83 -3.94
N GLY A 280 -15.07 -8.97 -4.30
CA GLY A 280 -14.73 -10.06 -3.38
C GLY A 280 -13.50 -9.79 -2.51
N GLY A 281 -12.77 -8.70 -2.74
CA GLY A 281 -11.45 -8.46 -2.17
C GLY A 281 -10.33 -8.94 -3.11
N VAL A 282 -9.37 -9.68 -2.60
CA VAL A 282 -8.37 -10.41 -3.42
C VAL A 282 -9.06 -11.65 -3.99
N GLU A 283 -9.38 -11.63 -5.26
CA GLU A 283 -10.12 -12.71 -5.91
C GLU A 283 -9.20 -13.76 -6.53
N ARG A 284 -7.98 -13.36 -6.87
CA ARG A 284 -6.96 -14.27 -7.43
C ARG A 284 -5.57 -13.70 -7.23
N ILE A 285 -4.62 -14.57 -6.91
CA ILE A 285 -3.18 -14.31 -6.99
C ILE A 285 -2.72 -14.77 -8.38
N VAL A 286 -1.92 -13.95 -9.06
CA VAL A 286 -1.38 -14.25 -10.39
C VAL A 286 0.07 -14.66 -10.26
N GLU A 287 0.37 -15.93 -10.53
CA GLU A 287 1.73 -16.45 -10.51
C GLU A 287 2.43 -16.15 -11.83
N VAL A 288 3.39 -15.22 -11.81
CA VAL A 288 4.21 -14.90 -12.99
C VAL A 288 5.38 -15.87 -13.12
N GLN A 289 5.79 -16.14 -14.34
CA GLN A 289 6.95 -17.00 -14.61
C GLN A 289 8.24 -16.19 -14.43
N PHE A 290 9.11 -16.66 -13.55
CA PHE A 290 10.42 -16.06 -13.29
C PHE A 290 11.52 -16.68 -14.14
N THR A 291 12.51 -15.88 -14.54
CA THR A 291 13.83 -16.38 -14.90
C THR A 291 14.55 -16.87 -13.63
N ALA A 292 15.67 -17.59 -13.80
CA ALA A 292 16.45 -18.06 -12.64
C ALA A 292 16.94 -16.89 -11.76
N ALA A 293 17.34 -15.76 -12.36
CA ALA A 293 17.78 -14.57 -11.65
C ALA A 293 16.63 -13.87 -10.92
N GLU A 294 15.47 -13.68 -11.56
CA GLU A 294 14.27 -13.11 -10.95
C GLU A 294 13.78 -13.99 -9.77
N LYS A 295 13.81 -15.31 -9.95
CA LYS A 295 13.43 -16.25 -8.88
C LYS A 295 14.35 -16.15 -7.69
N ALA A 296 15.67 -16.10 -7.90
CA ALA A 296 16.64 -15.94 -6.82
C ALA A 296 16.45 -14.62 -6.06
N ALA A 297 16.20 -13.51 -6.77
CA ALA A 297 15.91 -12.21 -6.16
C ALA A 297 14.59 -12.25 -5.36
N PHE A 298 13.55 -12.84 -5.90
CA PHE A 298 12.25 -12.99 -5.21
C PHE A 298 12.38 -13.87 -3.96
N ASP A 299 13.10 -15.00 -4.04
CA ASP A 299 13.33 -15.87 -2.89
C ASP A 299 14.12 -15.17 -1.77
N ALA A 300 15.14 -14.39 -2.13
CA ALA A 300 15.90 -13.60 -1.16
C ALA A 300 15.00 -12.55 -0.48
N SER A 301 14.13 -11.89 -1.25
CA SER A 301 13.15 -10.93 -0.73
C SER A 301 12.16 -11.62 0.24
N CYS A 302 11.62 -12.76 -0.13
CA CYS A 302 10.72 -13.56 0.72
C CYS A 302 11.41 -14.02 2.01
N ALA A 303 12.67 -14.43 1.94
CA ALA A 303 13.45 -14.82 3.12
C ALA A 303 13.62 -13.64 4.09
N ALA A 304 13.86 -12.43 3.58
CA ALA A 304 13.97 -11.22 4.40
C ALA A 304 12.63 -10.91 5.12
N VAL A 305 11.50 -11.04 4.42
CA VAL A 305 10.17 -10.84 5.03
C VAL A 305 9.89 -11.91 6.09
N LYS A 306 10.16 -13.18 5.80
CA LYS A 306 9.98 -14.29 6.77
C LYS A 306 10.77 -14.04 8.05
N LYS A 307 12.05 -13.69 7.90
CA LYS A 307 12.90 -13.35 9.04
C LYS A 307 12.29 -12.21 9.86
N LEU A 308 11.77 -11.18 9.23
CA LEU A 308 11.14 -10.05 9.91
C LEU A 308 9.87 -10.48 10.68
N VAL A 309 9.07 -11.38 10.14
CA VAL A 309 7.91 -11.96 10.85
C VAL A 309 8.35 -12.83 12.04
N GLU A 310 9.43 -13.59 11.90
CA GLU A 310 10.00 -14.38 13.00
C GLU A 310 10.54 -13.48 14.12
N ASP A 311 11.31 -12.44 13.76
CA ASP A 311 11.80 -11.42 14.70
C ASP A 311 10.62 -10.77 15.45
N PHE A 312 9.55 -10.42 14.74
CA PHE A 312 8.32 -9.87 15.33
C PHE A 312 7.66 -10.85 16.31
N LYS A 313 7.51 -12.13 15.95
CA LYS A 313 6.95 -13.16 16.84
C LYS A 313 7.78 -13.33 18.11
N ALA A 314 9.10 -13.23 18.02
CA ALA A 314 10.01 -13.35 19.13
C ALA A 314 9.88 -12.21 20.16
N LEU A 315 9.33 -11.04 19.76
CA LEU A 315 9.05 -9.93 20.67
C LEU A 315 7.88 -10.20 21.63
N GLY A 316 7.07 -11.25 21.39
CA GLY A 316 5.95 -11.65 22.27
C GLY A 316 4.78 -10.65 22.31
N VAL A 317 4.60 -9.84 21.27
CA VAL A 317 3.61 -8.75 21.16
C VAL A 317 2.43 -9.10 20.25
#